data_e8f37c0a43b3398bb325fc298cad497f
#
_entry.id   e8f37c0a43b3398bb325fc298cad497f
#
_cell.length_a   1.000
_cell.length_b   1.000
_cell.length_c   1.000
_cell.angle_alpha   90.00
_cell.angle_beta   90.00
_cell.angle_gamma   90.00
#
_symmetry.space_group_name_H-M   'P 1'
#
loop_
_entity.id
_entity.type
_entity.pdbx_description
1 polymer ?
#
loop_
_entity_poly.entity_id
_entity_poly.type
_entity_poly.pdbx_seq_one_letter_code
_entity_poly.pdbx_strand_id
1 'polypeptide(L)'
;MELLNNLQLGFSTALSWHNLLYAFGGCLVGTLIGILPGLGPVATIAMLLPVTYNLPPVSALIMLAGIYYGAQYGGSTTAILLKLPGESSSAVTVIDGHAMARQGRAGPALTAAAIGSFIAGSFGVLLTAALAAPLSEIAFRFGPAEYFSLMLLGLVGSVALSPDSIDKSLGLMILGLLLSLAGVDVNSGALRFTGEIPEMMDGIEFTALAMGVFGVAEIAYNLEQQATDSTAGTVAPVSGLRPTAQDVRRMVPSILRGTAIGSVLGILPGAGVTIAAFAGYTIEKKLSRNAHEMGHGAIEGVAAPESANNAAAQTNFIPLLTLGVPGSAVMALMVGAMMIHNIQPGPEVATRHPDVFWGLIASMWIGNLMLVVLNLPLIGLWIKLLSNRCRRIRHRAAEKAGMKVALGPVQGHLAAGDAAQSVAERGYAGRDHAGIGNGDDIAFQLIAMMEQEGREARTADLLLALEEEDQIHRQLTVFPQGFFHT
;
A
#
# COMPACT_ATOMS: atom_id res chain seq x y z
N MET A 1 -12.81 -34.34 -0.38
CA MET A 1 -11.70 -35.09 0.25
C MET A 1 -10.36 -34.49 -0.17
N GLU A 2 -10.13 -34.28 -1.45
CA GLU A 2 -8.87 -33.78 -1.99
C GLU A 2 -8.49 -32.38 -1.45
N LEU A 3 -9.41 -31.41 -1.47
CA LEU A 3 -9.16 -30.08 -0.89
C LEU A 3 -8.75 -30.12 0.59
N LEU A 4 -9.37 -31.00 1.38
CA LEU A 4 -9.01 -31.15 2.79
C LEU A 4 -7.61 -31.72 2.97
N ASN A 5 -7.22 -32.70 2.17
CA ASN A 5 -5.88 -33.29 2.19
C ASN A 5 -4.83 -32.23 1.78
N ASN A 6 -5.13 -31.45 0.76
CA ASN A 6 -4.28 -30.36 0.28
C ASN A 6 -4.13 -29.24 1.32
N LEU A 7 -5.21 -28.85 1.98
CA LEU A 7 -5.14 -27.90 3.10
C LEU A 7 -4.37 -28.47 4.28
N GLN A 8 -4.52 -29.76 4.60
CA GLN A 8 -3.74 -30.42 5.65
C GLN A 8 -2.23 -30.38 5.31
N LEU A 9 -1.86 -30.69 4.05
CA LEU A 9 -0.48 -30.54 3.56
C LEU A 9 0.00 -29.09 3.73
N GLY A 10 -0.79 -28.12 3.27
CA GLY A 10 -0.47 -26.70 3.38
C GLY A 10 -0.23 -26.26 4.82
N PHE A 11 -1.16 -26.59 5.74
CA PHE A 11 -1.01 -26.24 7.14
C PHE A 11 0.16 -26.97 7.81
N SER A 12 0.41 -28.25 7.51
CA SER A 12 1.58 -28.96 8.05
C SER A 12 2.89 -28.32 7.61
N THR A 13 2.96 -27.86 6.37
CA THR A 13 4.10 -27.12 5.81
C THR A 13 4.25 -25.75 6.44
N ALA A 14 3.19 -24.96 6.47
CA ALA A 14 3.23 -23.58 6.95
C ALA A 14 3.44 -23.47 8.47
N LEU A 15 2.94 -24.44 9.25
CA LEU A 15 3.11 -24.50 10.72
C LEU A 15 4.47 -25.08 11.14
N SER A 16 5.33 -25.53 10.21
CA SER A 16 6.68 -25.92 10.57
C SER A 16 7.40 -24.73 11.22
N TRP A 17 8.27 -25.01 12.22
CA TRP A 17 8.94 -23.98 12.99
C TRP A 17 9.70 -22.97 12.13
N HIS A 18 10.41 -23.46 11.12
CA HIS A 18 11.14 -22.61 10.18
C HIS A 18 10.20 -21.69 9.41
N ASN A 19 9.12 -22.21 8.85
CA ASN A 19 8.16 -21.42 8.07
C ASN A 19 7.39 -20.41 8.93
N LEU A 20 7.08 -20.75 10.20
CA LEU A 20 6.51 -19.80 11.14
C LEU A 20 7.47 -18.64 11.46
N LEU A 21 8.76 -18.90 11.60
CA LEU A 21 9.77 -17.85 11.80
C LEU A 21 9.87 -16.93 10.56
N TYR A 22 9.88 -17.49 9.36
CA TYR A 22 9.91 -16.70 8.13
C TYR A 22 8.61 -15.93 7.91
N ALA A 23 7.44 -16.51 8.20
CA ALA A 23 6.17 -15.82 8.18
C ALA A 23 6.16 -14.63 9.15
N PHE A 24 6.57 -14.87 10.39
CA PHE A 24 6.64 -13.81 11.42
C PHE A 24 7.64 -12.72 11.04
N GLY A 25 8.84 -13.11 10.60
CA GLY A 25 9.88 -12.17 10.15
C GLY A 25 9.39 -11.33 8.98
N GLY A 26 8.75 -11.95 7.98
CA GLY A 26 8.13 -11.27 6.84
C GLY A 26 7.04 -10.28 7.29
N CYS A 27 6.09 -10.71 8.11
CA CYS A 27 5.03 -9.85 8.64
C CYS A 27 5.58 -8.68 9.46
N LEU A 28 6.61 -8.92 10.27
CA LEU A 28 7.23 -7.88 11.10
C LEU A 28 7.97 -6.85 10.24
N VAL A 29 8.81 -7.30 9.29
CA VAL A 29 9.52 -6.43 8.35
C VAL A 29 8.53 -5.67 7.48
N GLY A 30 7.51 -6.34 6.95
CA GLY A 30 6.46 -5.71 6.16
C GLY A 30 5.73 -4.63 6.95
N THR A 31 5.27 -4.93 8.16
CA THR A 31 4.62 -3.93 9.04
C THR A 31 5.53 -2.74 9.32
N LEU A 32 6.82 -3.00 9.62
CA LEU A 32 7.80 -1.95 9.86
C LEU A 32 7.98 -1.03 8.65
N ILE A 33 8.10 -1.61 7.46
CA ILE A 33 8.25 -0.89 6.19
C ILE A 33 6.98 -0.10 5.86
N GLY A 34 5.81 -0.69 6.01
CA GLY A 34 4.53 0.02 5.81
C GLY A 34 4.36 1.21 6.75
N ILE A 35 4.87 1.10 7.98
CA ILE A 35 4.87 2.20 8.96
C ILE A 35 5.93 3.27 8.62
N LEU A 36 6.94 2.94 7.83
CA LEU A 36 7.98 3.90 7.43
C LEU A 36 7.63 4.52 6.07
N PRO A 37 7.07 5.75 6.02
CA PRO A 37 6.71 6.38 4.74
C PRO A 37 7.91 6.44 3.79
N GLY A 38 7.68 6.13 2.53
CA GLY A 38 8.68 6.19 1.49
C GLY A 38 9.47 4.90 1.25
N LEU A 39 9.08 3.77 1.88
CA LEU A 39 9.62 2.44 1.56
C LEU A 39 8.41 1.52 1.36
N GLY A 40 8.01 1.30 0.12
CA GLY A 40 6.90 0.41 -0.20
C GLY A 40 7.27 -1.08 -0.13
N PRO A 41 6.26 -1.98 -0.22
CA PRO A 41 6.49 -3.43 -0.25
C PRO A 41 7.30 -3.87 -1.48
N VAL A 42 7.13 -3.19 -2.61
CA VAL A 42 7.82 -3.48 -3.86
C VAL A 42 9.32 -3.33 -3.71
N ALA A 43 9.79 -2.16 -3.26
CA ALA A 43 11.21 -1.92 -3.03
C ALA A 43 11.80 -2.90 -2.01
N THR A 44 11.07 -3.19 -0.93
CA THR A 44 11.53 -4.10 0.12
C THR A 44 11.68 -5.53 -0.39
N ILE A 45 10.68 -6.04 -1.11
CA ILE A 45 10.73 -7.38 -1.71
C ILE A 45 11.86 -7.46 -2.72
N ALA A 46 12.01 -6.46 -3.60
CA ALA A 46 13.09 -6.41 -4.57
C ALA A 46 14.48 -6.45 -3.92
N MET A 47 14.69 -5.70 -2.83
CA MET A 47 15.95 -5.69 -2.07
C MET A 47 16.23 -7.02 -1.37
N LEU A 48 15.21 -7.74 -0.92
CA LEU A 48 15.35 -9.00 -0.20
C LEU A 48 15.33 -10.23 -1.13
N LEU A 49 14.97 -10.04 -2.39
CA LEU A 49 14.93 -11.13 -3.37
C LEU A 49 16.24 -11.90 -3.45
N PRO A 50 17.43 -11.29 -3.53
CA PRO A 50 18.71 -12.02 -3.53
C PRO A 50 18.94 -12.83 -2.25
N VAL A 51 18.43 -12.37 -1.11
CA VAL A 51 18.57 -13.09 0.17
C VAL A 51 17.78 -14.40 0.15
N THR A 52 16.67 -14.43 -0.61
CA THR A 52 15.83 -15.63 -0.71
C THR A 52 16.51 -16.80 -1.43
N TYR A 53 17.53 -16.55 -2.23
CA TYR A 53 18.25 -17.59 -2.97
C TYR A 53 18.77 -18.74 -2.08
N ASN A 54 19.20 -18.43 -0.86
CA ASN A 54 19.73 -19.41 0.07
C ASN A 54 18.65 -20.02 1.00
N LEU A 55 17.38 -19.71 0.78
CA LEU A 55 16.28 -20.21 1.60
C LEU A 55 15.55 -21.36 0.89
N PRO A 56 14.92 -22.28 1.63
CA PRO A 56 13.98 -23.22 1.02
C PRO A 56 12.88 -22.47 0.26
N PRO A 57 12.45 -22.95 -0.92
CA PRO A 57 11.50 -22.24 -1.77
C PRO A 57 10.21 -21.82 -1.04
N VAL A 58 9.62 -22.71 -0.26
CA VAL A 58 8.41 -22.45 0.51
C VAL A 58 8.66 -21.33 1.53
N SER A 59 9.77 -21.40 2.27
CA SER A 59 10.13 -20.39 3.29
C SER A 59 10.37 -19.01 2.67
N ALA A 60 11.03 -18.96 1.52
CA ALA A 60 11.27 -17.74 0.76
C ALA A 60 9.95 -17.06 0.37
N LEU A 61 9.04 -17.79 -0.25
CA LEU A 61 7.75 -17.26 -0.70
C LEU A 61 6.86 -16.85 0.48
N ILE A 62 6.83 -17.63 1.57
CA ILE A 62 6.12 -17.29 2.81
C ILE A 62 6.64 -15.98 3.39
N MET A 63 7.95 -15.79 3.45
CA MET A 63 8.56 -14.56 3.97
C MET A 63 8.19 -13.35 3.11
N LEU A 64 8.33 -13.45 1.79
CA LEU A 64 8.01 -12.36 0.87
C LEU A 64 6.51 -12.01 0.88
N ALA A 65 5.64 -13.02 0.94
CA ALA A 65 4.21 -12.82 1.11
C ALA A 65 3.89 -12.12 2.44
N GLY A 66 4.55 -12.51 3.53
CA GLY A 66 4.44 -11.84 4.83
C GLY A 66 4.84 -10.36 4.78
N ILE A 67 5.89 -10.01 4.03
CA ILE A 67 6.31 -8.63 3.80
C ILE A 67 5.20 -7.86 3.07
N TYR A 68 4.62 -8.46 2.04
CA TYR A 68 3.55 -7.84 1.27
C TYR A 68 2.33 -7.52 2.13
N TYR A 69 1.79 -8.49 2.87
CA TYR A 69 0.63 -8.25 3.74
C TYR A 69 0.97 -7.29 4.89
N GLY A 70 2.17 -7.44 5.47
CA GLY A 70 2.64 -6.59 6.55
C GLY A 70 2.67 -5.12 6.16
N ALA A 71 3.11 -4.81 4.94
CA ALA A 71 3.15 -3.45 4.44
C ALA A 71 1.75 -2.85 4.28
N GLN A 72 0.75 -3.64 3.87
CA GLN A 72 -0.65 -3.20 3.79
C GLN A 72 -1.16 -2.74 5.16
N TYR A 73 -0.98 -3.57 6.20
CA TYR A 73 -1.40 -3.23 7.56
C TYR A 73 -0.63 -2.04 8.15
N GLY A 74 0.70 -2.00 7.92
CA GLY A 74 1.56 -0.91 8.40
C GLY A 74 1.22 0.42 7.74
N GLY A 75 0.93 0.41 6.44
CA GLY A 75 0.58 1.58 5.64
C GLY A 75 -0.67 2.30 6.13
N SER A 76 -1.69 1.55 6.53
CA SER A 76 -2.91 2.11 7.13
C SER A 76 -2.64 2.83 8.45
N THR A 77 -1.69 2.34 9.23
CA THR A 77 -1.32 2.97 10.52
C THR A 77 -0.77 4.39 10.32
N THR A 78 0.12 4.59 9.37
CA THR A 78 0.67 5.92 9.06
C THR A 78 -0.33 6.80 8.33
N ALA A 79 -1.14 6.26 7.45
CA ALA A 79 -2.24 6.98 6.80
C ALA A 79 -3.17 7.62 7.83
N ILE A 80 -3.55 6.87 8.86
CA ILE A 80 -4.45 7.32 9.93
C ILE A 80 -3.73 8.30 10.87
N LEU A 81 -2.54 7.98 11.35
CA LEU A 81 -1.88 8.74 12.43
C LEU A 81 -1.11 9.96 11.97
N LEU A 82 -0.55 9.96 10.76
CA LEU A 82 0.37 10.97 10.25
C LEU A 82 -0.13 11.72 9.01
N LYS A 83 -1.28 11.32 8.43
CA LYS A 83 -1.73 11.81 7.12
C LYS A 83 -0.77 11.46 5.96
N LEU A 84 0.12 10.50 6.16
CA LEU A 84 1.10 10.05 5.18
C LEU A 84 0.77 8.61 4.80
N PRO A 85 0.39 8.31 3.55
CA PRO A 85 0.18 6.93 3.15
C PRO A 85 1.49 6.15 3.25
N GLY A 86 1.48 4.99 3.90
CA GLY A 86 2.65 4.10 3.96
C GLY A 86 2.91 3.40 2.63
N GLU A 87 1.85 3.25 1.84
CA GLU A 87 1.87 2.73 0.47
C GLU A 87 0.73 3.34 -0.35
N SER A 88 0.76 3.17 -1.68
CA SER A 88 -0.22 3.78 -2.59
C SER A 88 -1.67 3.38 -2.32
N SER A 89 -1.91 2.14 -1.88
CA SER A 89 -3.27 1.66 -1.59
C SER A 89 -3.88 2.29 -0.34
N SER A 90 -3.05 2.69 0.64
CA SER A 90 -3.51 3.36 1.86
C SER A 90 -3.76 4.86 1.68
N ALA A 91 -3.50 5.42 0.50
CA ALA A 91 -3.70 6.85 0.24
C ALA A 91 -5.17 7.27 0.42
N VAL A 92 -6.11 6.43 0.01
CA VAL A 92 -7.54 6.72 0.18
C VAL A 92 -7.98 6.64 1.65
N THR A 93 -7.33 5.81 2.45
CA THR A 93 -7.60 5.68 3.90
C THR A 93 -7.20 6.95 4.66
N VAL A 94 -6.29 7.77 4.13
CA VAL A 94 -5.92 9.07 4.71
C VAL A 94 -7.14 9.98 4.83
N ILE A 95 -8.04 9.97 3.86
CA ILE A 95 -9.17 10.91 3.76
C ILE A 95 -10.02 10.88 5.04
N ASP A 96 -10.56 9.73 5.39
CA ASP A 96 -11.41 9.58 6.58
C ASP A 96 -10.63 9.14 7.81
N GLY A 97 -9.60 8.32 7.65
CA GLY A 97 -8.82 7.78 8.76
C GLY A 97 -8.09 8.88 9.54
N HIS A 98 -7.43 9.80 8.84
CA HIS A 98 -6.78 10.94 9.50
C HIS A 98 -7.80 11.94 10.08
N ALA A 99 -8.90 12.18 9.39
CA ALA A 99 -9.97 13.03 9.92
C ALA A 99 -10.55 12.46 11.23
N MET A 100 -10.77 11.13 11.32
CA MET A 100 -11.14 10.46 12.57
C MET A 100 -10.06 10.64 13.65
N ALA A 101 -8.79 10.52 13.29
CA ALA A 101 -7.68 10.67 14.23
C ALA A 101 -7.63 12.09 14.81
N ARG A 102 -7.84 13.12 14.01
CA ARG A 102 -7.95 14.52 14.45
C ARG A 102 -9.15 14.76 15.39
N GLN A 103 -10.22 13.99 15.21
CA GLN A 103 -11.40 14.02 16.09
C GLN A 103 -11.22 13.22 17.39
N GLY A 104 -9.99 12.72 17.69
CA GLY A 104 -9.71 11.87 18.85
C GLY A 104 -10.16 10.42 18.68
N ARG A 105 -10.57 9.98 17.48
CA ARG A 105 -11.07 8.65 17.14
C ARG A 105 -10.05 7.80 16.39
N ALA A 106 -8.75 8.06 16.60
CA ALA A 106 -7.68 7.28 15.98
C ALA A 106 -7.77 5.78 16.30
N GLY A 107 -8.07 5.43 17.54
CA GLY A 107 -8.20 4.03 17.95
C GLY A 107 -9.29 3.25 17.22
N PRO A 108 -10.54 3.73 17.16
CA PRO A 108 -11.59 3.15 16.33
C PRO A 108 -11.22 3.02 14.85
N ALA A 109 -10.55 4.01 14.25
CA ALA A 109 -10.08 3.96 12.87
C ALA A 109 -9.05 2.84 12.66
N LEU A 110 -8.03 2.74 13.51
CA LEU A 110 -7.03 1.67 13.47
C LEU A 110 -7.64 0.28 13.64
N THR A 111 -8.64 0.17 14.52
CA THR A 111 -9.36 -1.09 14.73
C THR A 111 -10.21 -1.46 13.52
N ALA A 112 -10.89 -0.50 12.91
CA ALA A 112 -11.68 -0.73 11.69
C ALA A 112 -10.78 -1.17 10.53
N ALA A 113 -9.62 -0.54 10.36
CA ALA A 113 -8.63 -0.93 9.38
C ALA A 113 -8.15 -2.38 9.62
N ALA A 114 -7.65 -2.69 10.81
CA ALA A 114 -7.08 -4.00 11.10
C ALA A 114 -8.11 -5.14 11.06
N ILE A 115 -9.31 -4.95 11.61
CA ILE A 115 -10.38 -5.97 11.58
C ILE A 115 -10.94 -6.13 10.17
N GLY A 116 -11.14 -5.02 9.45
CA GLY A 116 -11.58 -5.05 8.05
C GLY A 116 -10.60 -5.80 7.18
N SER A 117 -9.31 -5.51 7.32
CA SER A 117 -8.21 -6.20 6.62
C SER A 117 -8.16 -7.69 6.96
N PHE A 118 -8.32 -8.06 8.23
CA PHE A 118 -8.31 -9.46 8.65
C PHE A 118 -9.48 -10.27 8.08
N ILE A 119 -10.70 -9.73 8.16
CA ILE A 119 -11.89 -10.39 7.62
C ILE A 119 -11.78 -10.54 6.11
N ALA A 120 -11.42 -9.45 5.44
CA ALA A 120 -11.29 -9.41 3.99
C ALA A 120 -10.14 -10.28 3.48
N GLY A 121 -8.98 -10.22 4.13
CA GLY A 121 -7.84 -11.07 3.81
C GLY A 121 -8.17 -12.56 4.03
N SER A 122 -8.80 -12.92 5.15
CA SER A 122 -9.22 -14.30 5.42
C SER A 122 -10.21 -14.83 4.37
N PHE A 123 -11.16 -13.99 3.94
CA PHE A 123 -12.07 -14.33 2.85
C PHE A 123 -11.34 -14.48 1.52
N GLY A 124 -10.40 -13.58 1.20
CA GLY A 124 -9.57 -13.64 0.00
C GLY A 124 -8.76 -14.92 -0.08
N VAL A 125 -8.16 -15.36 1.05
CA VAL A 125 -7.44 -16.64 1.12
C VAL A 125 -8.40 -17.83 0.95
N LEU A 126 -9.59 -17.78 1.56
CA LEU A 126 -10.60 -18.82 1.35
C LEU A 126 -10.99 -18.94 -0.13
N LEU A 127 -11.19 -17.80 -0.77
CA LEU A 127 -11.52 -17.73 -2.19
C LEU A 127 -10.36 -18.29 -3.04
N THR A 128 -9.12 -17.91 -2.71
CA THR A 128 -7.92 -18.42 -3.38
C THR A 128 -7.82 -19.94 -3.25
N ALA A 129 -8.00 -20.48 -2.05
CA ALA A 129 -7.97 -21.93 -1.81
C ALA A 129 -9.11 -22.66 -2.57
N ALA A 130 -10.31 -22.07 -2.60
CA ALA A 130 -11.47 -22.68 -3.27
C ALA A 130 -11.35 -22.64 -4.80
N LEU A 131 -10.77 -21.58 -5.36
CA LEU A 131 -10.65 -21.41 -6.81
C LEU A 131 -9.36 -22.03 -7.37
N ALA A 132 -8.37 -22.30 -6.54
CA ALA A 132 -7.06 -22.79 -6.97
C ALA A 132 -7.15 -24.07 -7.81
N ALA A 133 -7.81 -25.11 -7.32
CA ALA A 133 -7.93 -26.36 -8.03
C ALA A 133 -8.80 -26.25 -9.31
N PRO A 134 -10.03 -25.70 -9.29
CA PRO A 134 -10.84 -25.55 -10.49
C PRO A 134 -10.18 -24.70 -11.58
N LEU A 135 -9.50 -23.61 -11.21
CA LEU A 135 -8.82 -22.75 -12.17
C LEU A 135 -7.57 -23.43 -12.77
N SER A 136 -6.82 -24.19 -11.97
CA SER A 136 -5.71 -24.98 -12.47
C SER A 136 -6.18 -26.06 -13.46
N GLU A 137 -7.30 -26.75 -13.18
CA GLU A 137 -7.89 -27.73 -14.11
C GLU A 137 -8.31 -27.06 -15.43
N ILE A 138 -8.92 -25.87 -15.37
CA ILE A 138 -9.28 -25.11 -16.56
C ILE A 138 -8.01 -24.69 -17.31
N ALA A 139 -6.98 -24.23 -16.61
CA ALA A 139 -5.72 -23.82 -17.21
C ALA A 139 -5.02 -24.99 -17.93
N PHE A 140 -5.07 -26.20 -17.40
CA PHE A 140 -4.53 -27.38 -18.08
C PHE A 140 -5.27 -27.76 -19.37
N ARG A 141 -6.50 -27.27 -19.58
CA ARG A 141 -7.22 -27.48 -20.84
C ARG A 141 -6.83 -26.48 -21.92
N PHE A 142 -6.08 -25.43 -21.58
CA PHE A 142 -5.60 -24.46 -22.54
C PHE A 142 -4.47 -25.04 -23.37
N GLY A 143 -4.61 -24.96 -24.68
CA GLY A 143 -3.53 -25.21 -25.62
C GLY A 143 -2.70 -23.93 -25.85
N PRO A 144 -1.67 -24.02 -26.69
CA PRO A 144 -0.80 -22.87 -26.99
C PRO A 144 -1.55 -21.64 -27.51
N ALA A 145 -2.63 -21.82 -28.25
CA ALA A 145 -3.43 -20.73 -28.81
C ALA A 145 -4.25 -20.00 -27.73
N GLU A 146 -4.81 -20.75 -26.77
CA GLU A 146 -5.55 -20.20 -25.64
C GLU A 146 -4.60 -19.47 -24.69
N TYR A 147 -3.41 -20.02 -24.41
CA TYR A 147 -2.38 -19.31 -23.63
C TYR A 147 -1.93 -18.03 -24.31
N PHE A 148 -1.68 -18.04 -25.61
CA PHE A 148 -1.36 -16.82 -26.35
C PHE A 148 -2.46 -15.76 -26.20
N SER A 149 -3.72 -16.17 -26.38
CA SER A 149 -4.87 -15.26 -26.24
C SER A 149 -5.01 -14.72 -24.82
N LEU A 150 -4.75 -15.54 -23.81
CA LEU A 150 -4.76 -15.15 -22.41
C LEU A 150 -3.63 -14.14 -22.10
N MET A 151 -2.42 -14.36 -22.59
CA MET A 151 -1.31 -13.43 -22.44
C MET A 151 -1.59 -12.09 -23.12
N LEU A 152 -2.15 -12.13 -24.33
CA LEU A 152 -2.57 -10.93 -25.04
C LEU A 152 -3.68 -10.17 -24.27
N LEU A 153 -4.66 -10.90 -23.74
CA LEU A 153 -5.71 -10.31 -22.89
C LEU A 153 -5.10 -9.64 -21.64
N GLY A 154 -4.13 -10.29 -21.00
CA GLY A 154 -3.41 -9.75 -19.84
C GLY A 154 -2.66 -8.46 -20.18
N LEU A 155 -1.94 -8.44 -21.32
CA LEU A 155 -1.23 -7.25 -21.80
C LEU A 155 -2.18 -6.09 -22.13
N VAL A 156 -3.24 -6.36 -22.88
CA VAL A 156 -4.26 -5.34 -23.21
C VAL A 156 -4.99 -4.86 -21.96
N GLY A 157 -5.32 -5.80 -21.07
CA GLY A 157 -5.96 -5.49 -19.79
C GLY A 157 -5.09 -4.59 -18.91
N SER A 158 -3.78 -4.84 -18.84
CA SER A 158 -2.87 -4.00 -18.06
C SER A 158 -2.76 -2.57 -18.62
N VAL A 159 -2.77 -2.39 -19.94
CA VAL A 159 -2.82 -1.07 -20.60
C VAL A 159 -4.15 -0.37 -20.32
N ALA A 160 -5.28 -1.09 -20.42
CA ALA A 160 -6.60 -0.53 -20.23
C ALA A 160 -6.88 -0.11 -18.78
N LEU A 161 -6.28 -0.80 -17.82
CA LEU A 161 -6.42 -0.52 -16.37
C LEU A 161 -5.34 0.43 -15.82
N SER A 162 -4.38 0.84 -16.66
CA SER A 162 -3.33 1.77 -16.26
C SER A 162 -3.92 3.16 -15.97
N PRO A 163 -3.51 3.82 -14.87
CA PRO A 163 -3.91 5.20 -14.58
C PRO A 163 -3.24 6.23 -15.50
N ASP A 164 -2.18 5.83 -16.20
CA ASP A 164 -1.45 6.69 -17.14
C ASP A 164 -2.12 6.78 -18.51
N SER A 165 -1.57 7.63 -19.40
CA SER A 165 -2.06 7.71 -20.78
C SER A 165 -1.84 6.39 -21.52
N ILE A 166 -2.80 6.00 -22.34
CA ILE A 166 -2.76 4.77 -23.14
C ILE A 166 -1.48 4.68 -23.97
N ASP A 167 -1.04 5.81 -24.54
CA ASP A 167 0.17 5.87 -25.38
C ASP A 167 1.44 5.48 -24.61
N LYS A 168 1.58 5.98 -23.36
CA LYS A 168 2.70 5.60 -22.48
C LYS A 168 2.66 4.13 -22.10
N SER A 169 1.48 3.65 -21.71
CA SER A 169 1.29 2.26 -21.29
C SER A 169 1.56 1.31 -22.44
N LEU A 170 1.09 1.65 -23.66
CA LEU A 170 1.35 0.90 -24.88
C LEU A 170 2.86 0.91 -25.23
N GLY A 171 3.49 2.08 -25.15
CA GLY A 171 4.93 2.21 -25.39
C GLY A 171 5.77 1.37 -24.45
N LEU A 172 5.44 1.36 -23.15
CA LEU A 172 6.11 0.54 -22.15
C LEU A 172 5.85 -0.97 -22.34
N MET A 173 4.64 -1.36 -22.75
CA MET A 173 4.32 -2.73 -23.10
C MET A 173 5.16 -3.21 -24.31
N ILE A 174 5.26 -2.41 -25.35
CA ILE A 174 6.07 -2.73 -26.52
C ILE A 174 7.56 -2.83 -26.14
N LEU A 175 8.05 -1.90 -25.30
CA LEU A 175 9.42 -1.94 -24.80
C LEU A 175 9.70 -3.24 -24.03
N GLY A 176 8.78 -3.66 -23.14
CA GLY A 176 8.89 -4.93 -22.42
C GLY A 176 8.94 -6.13 -23.37
N LEU A 177 8.10 -6.15 -24.40
CA LEU A 177 8.13 -7.20 -25.43
C LEU A 177 9.45 -7.21 -26.19
N LEU A 178 9.99 -6.04 -26.55
CA LEU A 178 11.30 -5.96 -27.23
C LEU A 178 12.44 -6.46 -26.35
N LEU A 179 12.45 -6.13 -25.06
CA LEU A 179 13.44 -6.65 -24.11
C LEU A 179 13.37 -8.18 -23.98
N SER A 180 12.18 -8.76 -24.05
CA SER A 180 11.99 -10.21 -23.98
C SER A 180 12.51 -10.96 -25.22
N LEU A 181 12.76 -10.27 -26.32
CA LEU A 181 13.31 -10.88 -27.56
C LEU A 181 14.83 -11.04 -27.52
N ALA A 182 15.54 -10.44 -26.54
CA ALA A 182 16.98 -10.61 -26.40
C ALA A 182 17.31 -12.06 -26.00
N GLY A 183 18.34 -12.63 -26.60
CA GLY A 183 18.80 -13.98 -26.30
C GLY A 183 18.74 -14.94 -27.50
N VAL A 184 18.78 -16.25 -27.23
CA VAL A 184 18.68 -17.31 -28.24
C VAL A 184 17.23 -17.59 -28.59
N ASP A 185 16.88 -17.53 -29.86
CA ASP A 185 15.57 -17.99 -30.33
C ASP A 185 15.41 -19.51 -30.14
N VAL A 186 14.40 -19.89 -29.38
CA VAL A 186 14.15 -21.30 -29.00
C VAL A 186 13.89 -22.19 -30.20
N ASN A 187 13.33 -21.65 -31.30
CA ASN A 187 12.96 -22.43 -32.46
C ASN A 187 14.10 -22.54 -33.49
N SER A 188 14.80 -21.42 -33.74
CA SER A 188 15.84 -21.34 -34.78
C SER A 188 17.27 -21.42 -34.25
N GLY A 189 17.48 -21.26 -32.94
CA GLY A 189 18.80 -21.14 -32.34
C GLY A 189 19.55 -19.84 -32.70
N ALA A 190 18.89 -18.90 -33.39
CA ALA A 190 19.51 -17.65 -33.80
C ALA A 190 19.64 -16.69 -32.60
N LEU A 191 20.80 -16.04 -32.52
CA LEU A 191 21.05 -14.98 -31.53
C LEU A 191 20.32 -13.71 -31.92
N ARG A 192 19.56 -13.13 -30.97
CA ARG A 192 18.81 -11.90 -31.15
C ARG A 192 19.25 -10.87 -30.12
N PHE A 193 19.65 -9.70 -30.57
CA PHE A 193 19.99 -8.54 -29.74
C PHE A 193 21.06 -8.80 -28.65
N THR A 194 21.94 -9.80 -28.85
CA THR A 194 22.95 -10.18 -27.87
C THR A 194 24.24 -9.38 -27.99
N GLY A 195 24.47 -8.70 -29.13
CA GLY A 195 25.66 -7.87 -29.34
C GLY A 195 27.00 -8.62 -29.22
N GLU A 196 26.99 -9.97 -29.47
CA GLU A 196 28.14 -10.85 -29.30
C GLU A 196 28.62 -10.98 -27.84
N ILE A 197 27.80 -10.58 -26.88
CA ILE A 197 28.06 -10.70 -25.43
C ILE A 197 27.58 -12.08 -24.96
N PRO A 198 28.47 -12.99 -24.48
CA PRO A 198 28.08 -14.34 -24.09
C PRO A 198 27.02 -14.40 -23.01
N GLU A 199 27.06 -13.46 -22.04
CA GLU A 199 26.11 -13.36 -20.94
C GLU A 199 24.69 -12.99 -21.41
N MET A 200 24.56 -12.40 -22.59
CA MET A 200 23.29 -12.04 -23.20
C MET A 200 22.65 -13.20 -23.99
N MET A 201 23.33 -14.33 -24.15
CA MET A 201 22.77 -15.48 -24.86
C MET A 201 21.58 -16.08 -24.13
N ASP A 202 21.58 -16.07 -22.79
CA ASP A 202 20.46 -16.54 -21.96
C ASP A 202 19.33 -15.47 -21.86
N GLY A 203 19.48 -14.34 -22.55
CA GLY A 203 18.55 -13.23 -22.53
C GLY A 203 18.72 -12.32 -21.32
N ILE A 204 17.76 -11.40 -21.13
CA ILE A 204 17.71 -10.54 -19.95
C ILE A 204 16.93 -11.28 -18.86
N GLU A 205 17.59 -11.58 -17.76
CA GLU A 205 16.94 -12.26 -16.63
C GLU A 205 15.79 -11.42 -16.07
N PHE A 206 14.60 -11.99 -16.03
CA PHE A 206 13.38 -11.34 -15.57
C PHE A 206 13.53 -10.77 -14.14
N THR A 207 14.19 -11.52 -13.25
CA THR A 207 14.38 -11.11 -11.86
C THR A 207 15.22 -9.84 -11.75
N ALA A 208 16.33 -9.77 -12.52
CA ALA A 208 17.20 -8.59 -12.53
C ALA A 208 16.46 -7.35 -13.10
N LEU A 209 15.68 -7.56 -14.18
CA LEU A 209 14.84 -6.50 -14.75
C LEU A 209 13.79 -6.01 -13.77
N ALA A 210 13.08 -6.93 -13.12
CA ALA A 210 12.04 -6.61 -12.15
C ALA A 210 12.60 -5.87 -10.92
N MET A 211 13.75 -6.30 -10.39
CA MET A 211 14.43 -5.59 -9.29
C MET A 211 14.85 -4.17 -9.71
N GLY A 212 15.37 -3.99 -10.93
CA GLY A 212 15.78 -2.68 -11.45
C GLY A 212 14.58 -1.76 -11.63
N VAL A 213 13.58 -2.20 -12.39
CA VAL A 213 12.42 -1.37 -12.75
C VAL A 213 11.54 -1.07 -11.55
N PHE A 214 11.28 -2.05 -10.68
CA PHE A 214 10.39 -1.83 -9.54
C PHE A 214 11.17 -1.40 -8.29
N GLY A 215 12.26 -2.11 -7.93
CA GLY A 215 12.97 -1.84 -6.69
C GLY A 215 13.80 -0.57 -6.73
N VAL A 216 14.72 -0.47 -7.69
CA VAL A 216 15.63 0.69 -7.78
C VAL A 216 14.87 1.95 -8.15
N ALA A 217 13.90 1.86 -9.09
CA ALA A 217 13.10 3.02 -9.48
C ALA A 217 12.27 3.56 -8.32
N GLU A 218 11.64 2.70 -7.52
CA GLU A 218 10.86 3.13 -6.34
C GLU A 218 11.75 3.78 -5.28
N ILE A 219 12.94 3.22 -5.03
CA ILE A 219 13.91 3.82 -4.11
C ILE A 219 14.34 5.22 -4.59
N ALA A 220 14.66 5.37 -5.89
CA ALA A 220 15.06 6.65 -6.47
C ALA A 220 13.94 7.69 -6.36
N TYR A 221 12.70 7.31 -6.70
CA TYR A 221 11.52 8.16 -6.59
C TYR A 221 11.26 8.59 -5.14
N ASN A 222 11.34 7.68 -4.18
CA ASN A 222 11.15 7.99 -2.77
C ASN A 222 12.25 8.90 -2.20
N LEU A 223 13.50 8.76 -2.66
CA LEU A 223 14.59 9.67 -2.26
C LEU A 223 14.38 11.08 -2.81
N GLU A 224 13.88 11.22 -4.02
CA GLU A 224 13.52 12.51 -4.61
C GLU A 224 12.39 13.19 -3.83
N GLN A 225 11.33 12.46 -3.52
CA GLN A 225 10.21 12.97 -2.72
C GLN A 225 10.63 13.38 -1.31
N GLN A 226 11.47 12.58 -0.63
CA GLN A 226 11.96 12.93 0.71
C GLN A 226 12.84 14.20 0.73
N ALA A 227 13.49 14.55 -0.38
CA ALA A 227 14.23 15.78 -0.48
C ALA A 227 13.33 17.02 -0.55
N THR A 228 12.08 16.83 -1.00
CA THR A 228 11.09 17.91 -1.18
C THR A 228 10.17 18.04 0.04
N ASP A 229 9.84 16.92 0.72
CA ASP A 229 8.94 16.88 1.88
C ASP A 229 9.69 17.06 3.20
N SER A 230 9.77 18.29 3.70
CA SER A 230 10.31 18.59 5.05
C SER A 230 9.25 18.55 6.17
N THR A 231 8.01 18.25 5.87
CA THR A 231 6.89 18.27 6.83
C THR A 231 6.76 16.94 7.59
N ALA A 232 7.41 16.85 8.75
CA ALA A 232 7.11 15.78 9.71
C ALA A 232 5.83 16.14 10.49
N GLY A 233 4.68 15.59 10.08
CA GLY A 233 3.41 15.71 10.79
C GLY A 233 3.50 15.31 12.27
N THR A 234 2.58 15.79 13.10
CA THR A 234 2.47 15.36 14.49
C THR A 234 1.65 14.09 14.58
N VAL A 235 2.16 13.07 15.29
CA VAL A 235 1.43 11.81 15.49
C VAL A 235 0.15 12.08 16.30
N ALA A 236 -1.00 11.72 15.72
CA ALA A 236 -2.28 11.87 16.42
C ALA A 236 -2.32 11.00 17.68
N PRO A 237 -2.84 11.51 18.81
CA PRO A 237 -2.93 10.73 20.04
C PRO A 237 -3.96 9.60 19.91
N VAL A 238 -3.62 8.40 20.39
CA VAL A 238 -4.53 7.25 20.38
C VAL A 238 -5.11 7.05 21.78
N SER A 239 -6.39 7.36 21.93
CA SER A 239 -7.16 7.17 23.16
C SER A 239 -8.10 5.97 23.04
N GLY A 240 -7.60 4.76 23.39
CA GLY A 240 -8.42 3.55 23.35
C GLY A 240 -8.63 3.00 21.91
N LEU A 241 -8.66 1.68 21.79
CA LEU A 241 -8.82 0.98 20.49
C LEU A 241 -10.26 0.53 20.22
N ARG A 242 -11.14 0.58 21.21
CA ARG A 242 -12.48 -0.01 21.09
C ARG A 242 -13.42 0.85 20.28
N PRO A 243 -13.94 0.35 19.14
CA PRO A 243 -15.03 1.00 18.43
C PRO A 243 -16.33 0.93 19.23
N THR A 244 -17.21 1.90 19.05
CA THR A 244 -18.55 1.87 19.64
C THR A 244 -19.42 0.83 18.94
N ALA A 245 -20.53 0.43 19.59
CA ALA A 245 -21.51 -0.48 18.96
C ALA A 245 -22.08 0.10 17.65
N GLN A 246 -22.21 1.42 17.57
CA GLN A 246 -22.61 2.11 16.35
C GLN A 246 -21.55 2.00 15.26
N ASP A 247 -20.26 2.18 15.61
CA ASP A 247 -19.14 2.00 14.68
C ASP A 247 -19.14 0.58 14.10
N VAL A 248 -19.29 -0.44 14.96
CA VAL A 248 -19.36 -1.84 14.53
C VAL A 248 -20.52 -2.07 13.55
N ARG A 249 -21.71 -1.54 13.86
CA ARG A 249 -22.88 -1.67 12.98
C ARG A 249 -22.68 -0.99 11.62
N ARG A 250 -21.91 0.09 11.59
CA ARG A 250 -21.61 0.84 10.36
C ARG A 250 -20.51 0.17 9.55
N MET A 251 -19.42 -0.27 10.19
CA MET A 251 -18.27 -0.82 9.49
C MET A 251 -18.52 -2.22 8.89
N VAL A 252 -19.36 -3.07 9.50
CA VAL A 252 -19.59 -4.46 9.02
C VAL A 252 -20.11 -4.51 7.58
N PRO A 253 -21.17 -3.79 7.17
CA PRO A 253 -21.60 -3.78 5.78
C PRO A 253 -20.54 -3.24 4.82
N SER A 254 -19.75 -2.25 5.26
CA SER A 254 -18.67 -1.65 4.47
C SER A 254 -17.53 -2.64 4.26
N ILE A 255 -17.16 -3.41 5.29
CA ILE A 255 -16.18 -4.49 5.20
C ILE A 255 -16.65 -5.53 4.15
N LEU A 256 -17.92 -5.96 4.21
CA LEU A 256 -18.42 -6.96 3.27
C LEU A 256 -18.40 -6.45 1.82
N ARG A 257 -18.83 -5.21 1.58
CA ARG A 257 -18.80 -4.59 0.24
C ARG A 257 -17.35 -4.41 -0.24
N GLY A 258 -16.47 -3.88 0.60
CA GLY A 258 -15.05 -3.75 0.29
C GLY A 258 -14.41 -5.10 -0.03
N THR A 259 -14.68 -6.13 0.78
CA THR A 259 -14.20 -7.49 0.55
C THR A 259 -14.65 -8.04 -0.81
N ALA A 260 -15.91 -7.89 -1.16
CA ALA A 260 -16.43 -8.35 -2.45
C ALA A 260 -15.75 -7.62 -3.63
N ILE A 261 -15.63 -6.29 -3.55
CA ILE A 261 -14.99 -5.46 -4.59
C ILE A 261 -13.52 -5.84 -4.73
N GLY A 262 -12.79 -5.92 -3.61
CA GLY A 262 -11.38 -6.25 -3.60
C GLY A 262 -11.12 -7.67 -4.13
N SER A 263 -11.95 -8.64 -3.75
CA SER A 263 -11.83 -10.01 -4.22
C SER A 263 -11.96 -10.13 -5.74
N VAL A 264 -12.86 -9.38 -6.35
CA VAL A 264 -13.03 -9.38 -7.82
C VAL A 264 -11.86 -8.66 -8.49
N LEU A 265 -11.52 -7.46 -8.02
CA LEU A 265 -10.47 -6.64 -8.65
C LEU A 265 -9.09 -7.25 -8.47
N GLY A 266 -8.82 -7.96 -7.38
CA GLY A 266 -7.54 -8.63 -7.16
C GLY A 266 -7.26 -9.77 -8.15
N ILE A 267 -8.29 -10.42 -8.69
CA ILE A 267 -8.14 -11.46 -9.71
C ILE A 267 -7.76 -10.85 -11.08
N LEU A 268 -8.13 -9.57 -11.31
CA LEU A 268 -7.92 -8.94 -12.61
C LEU A 268 -6.46 -8.47 -12.75
N PRO A 269 -5.74 -8.92 -13.80
CA PRO A 269 -4.39 -8.44 -14.07
C PRO A 269 -4.37 -6.92 -14.27
N GLY A 270 -3.41 -6.24 -13.61
CA GLY A 270 -3.23 -4.79 -13.74
C GLY A 270 -4.12 -3.94 -12.82
N ALA A 271 -5.21 -4.46 -12.24
CA ALA A 271 -6.04 -3.70 -11.30
C ALA A 271 -5.30 -3.38 -10.00
N GLY A 272 -4.61 -4.38 -9.45
CA GLY A 272 -3.80 -4.20 -8.23
C GLY A 272 -4.61 -3.77 -7.00
N VAL A 273 -3.92 -3.67 -5.88
CA VAL A 273 -4.53 -3.33 -4.59
C VAL A 273 -4.95 -1.87 -4.49
N THR A 274 -4.24 -0.98 -5.20
CA THR A 274 -4.53 0.46 -5.18
C THR A 274 -5.89 0.75 -5.82
N ILE A 275 -6.13 0.24 -7.04
CA ILE A 275 -7.43 0.41 -7.71
C ILE A 275 -8.54 -0.21 -6.89
N ALA A 276 -8.31 -1.37 -6.26
CA ALA A 276 -9.29 -2.02 -5.40
C ALA A 276 -9.67 -1.13 -4.19
N ALA A 277 -8.70 -0.52 -3.53
CA ALA A 277 -8.93 0.39 -2.40
C ALA A 277 -9.75 1.62 -2.80
N PHE A 278 -9.37 2.28 -3.90
CA PHE A 278 -10.10 3.45 -4.41
C PHE A 278 -11.51 3.09 -4.89
N ALA A 279 -11.69 1.95 -5.57
CA ALA A 279 -12.99 1.45 -5.97
C ALA A 279 -13.86 1.13 -4.74
N GLY A 280 -13.29 0.49 -3.72
CA GLY A 280 -13.95 0.20 -2.46
C GLY A 280 -14.49 1.46 -1.80
N TYR A 281 -13.69 2.51 -1.70
CA TYR A 281 -14.11 3.81 -1.16
C TYR A 281 -15.20 4.47 -2.01
N THR A 282 -15.00 4.53 -3.33
CA THR A 282 -15.93 5.21 -4.24
C THR A 282 -17.31 4.53 -4.29
N ILE A 283 -17.34 3.20 -4.33
CA ILE A 283 -18.57 2.42 -4.32
C ILE A 283 -19.25 2.54 -2.96
N GLU A 284 -18.46 2.48 -1.86
CA GLU A 284 -19.01 2.68 -0.52
C GLU A 284 -19.66 4.06 -0.39
N LYS A 285 -19.02 5.12 -0.89
CA LYS A 285 -19.56 6.48 -0.88
C LYS A 285 -20.88 6.59 -1.65
N LYS A 286 -21.10 5.76 -2.69
CA LYS A 286 -22.36 5.73 -3.45
C LYS A 286 -23.46 4.90 -2.74
N LEU A 287 -23.07 3.88 -1.99
CA LEU A 287 -24.01 2.92 -1.39
C LEU A 287 -24.29 3.15 0.10
N SER A 288 -23.41 3.85 0.81
CA SER A 288 -23.57 4.09 2.24
C SER A 288 -24.71 5.06 2.53
N ARG A 289 -25.47 4.75 3.58
CA ARG A 289 -26.48 5.68 4.12
C ARG A 289 -25.86 6.94 4.72
N ASN A 290 -24.59 6.87 5.10
CA ASN A 290 -23.82 7.96 5.71
C ASN A 290 -22.81 8.58 4.73
N ALA A 291 -23.11 8.54 3.43
CA ALA A 291 -22.24 9.05 2.37
C ALA A 291 -21.81 10.51 2.58
N HIS A 292 -22.67 11.33 3.22
CA HIS A 292 -22.41 12.73 3.52
C HIS A 292 -21.32 12.94 4.60
N GLU A 293 -21.05 11.93 5.44
CA GLU A 293 -19.96 11.97 6.43
C GLU A 293 -18.62 11.54 5.84
N MET A 294 -18.63 10.84 4.68
CA MET A 294 -17.42 10.36 4.03
C MET A 294 -16.62 11.53 3.45
N GLY A 295 -15.33 11.57 3.80
CA GLY A 295 -14.44 12.71 3.61
C GLY A 295 -14.28 13.57 4.87
N HIS A 296 -15.09 13.33 5.90
CA HIS A 296 -15.08 14.09 7.16
C HIS A 296 -14.86 13.22 8.41
N GLY A 297 -14.40 12.00 8.25
CA GLY A 297 -14.09 11.08 9.36
C GLY A 297 -15.14 10.00 9.56
N ALA A 298 -15.72 9.47 8.49
CA ALA A 298 -16.61 8.33 8.52
C ALA A 298 -15.84 7.01 8.66
N ILE A 299 -16.28 6.12 9.54
CA ILE A 299 -15.63 4.81 9.74
C ILE A 299 -15.76 3.91 8.49
N GLU A 300 -16.82 4.07 7.72
CA GLU A 300 -17.02 3.39 6.44
C GLU A 300 -15.92 3.74 5.44
N GLY A 301 -15.45 4.99 5.45
CA GLY A 301 -14.37 5.48 4.59
C GLY A 301 -12.98 4.92 4.95
N VAL A 302 -12.86 4.24 6.09
CA VAL A 302 -11.69 3.43 6.46
C VAL A 302 -11.95 1.95 6.20
N ALA A 303 -13.09 1.45 6.64
CA ALA A 303 -13.40 0.02 6.61
C ALA A 303 -13.51 -0.54 5.19
N ALA A 304 -14.16 0.16 4.26
CA ALA A 304 -14.35 -0.31 2.89
C ALA A 304 -13.05 -0.38 2.07
N PRO A 305 -12.23 0.68 1.99
CA PRO A 305 -10.99 0.63 1.22
C PRO A 305 -9.95 -0.34 1.79
N GLU A 306 -9.83 -0.43 3.12
CA GLU A 306 -8.90 -1.37 3.76
C GLU A 306 -9.31 -2.82 3.53
N SER A 307 -10.60 -3.11 3.56
CA SER A 307 -11.10 -4.43 3.22
C SER A 307 -10.90 -4.76 1.74
N ALA A 308 -11.15 -3.80 0.84
CA ALA A 308 -10.92 -3.99 -0.58
C ALA A 308 -9.43 -4.21 -0.89
N ASN A 309 -8.55 -3.42 -0.28
CA ASN A 309 -7.12 -3.56 -0.38
C ASN A 309 -6.66 -4.99 0.00
N ASN A 310 -7.01 -5.42 1.20
CA ASN A 310 -6.52 -6.70 1.73
C ASN A 310 -7.18 -7.92 1.06
N ALA A 311 -8.44 -7.85 0.64
CA ALA A 311 -9.03 -8.88 -0.19
C ALA A 311 -8.30 -9.01 -1.54
N ALA A 312 -8.03 -7.87 -2.20
CA ALA A 312 -7.31 -7.85 -3.47
C ALA A 312 -5.87 -8.37 -3.33
N ALA A 313 -5.17 -8.02 -2.24
CA ALA A 313 -3.82 -8.51 -1.97
C ALA A 313 -3.76 -10.04 -1.93
N GLN A 314 -4.76 -10.69 -1.35
CA GLN A 314 -4.83 -12.15 -1.29
C GLN A 314 -5.26 -12.77 -2.62
N THR A 315 -6.31 -12.24 -3.25
CA THR A 315 -6.82 -12.81 -4.50
C THR A 315 -5.90 -12.56 -5.70
N ASN A 316 -4.95 -11.63 -5.59
CA ASN A 316 -3.91 -11.38 -6.58
C ASN A 316 -2.95 -12.60 -6.77
N PHE A 317 -2.91 -13.51 -5.80
CA PHE A 317 -2.20 -14.78 -5.94
C PHE A 317 -2.92 -15.78 -6.84
N ILE A 318 -4.22 -15.62 -7.08
CA ILE A 318 -4.99 -16.54 -7.95
C ILE A 318 -4.41 -16.59 -9.37
N PRO A 319 -4.37 -15.47 -10.12
CA PRO A 319 -3.82 -15.52 -11.49
C PRO A 319 -2.34 -15.89 -11.51
N LEU A 320 -1.56 -15.50 -10.49
CA LEU A 320 -0.15 -15.88 -10.38
C LEU A 320 0.02 -17.40 -10.27
N LEU A 321 -0.69 -18.03 -9.35
CA LEU A 321 -0.50 -19.45 -9.03
C LEU A 321 -1.20 -20.38 -10.02
N THR A 322 -2.30 -19.93 -10.67
CA THR A 322 -3.09 -20.77 -11.56
C THR A 322 -2.79 -20.55 -13.04
N LEU A 323 -2.39 -19.33 -13.43
CA LEU A 323 -2.17 -18.95 -14.83
C LEU A 323 -0.72 -18.49 -15.08
N GLY A 324 0.07 -18.23 -14.04
CA GLY A 324 1.41 -17.65 -14.16
C GLY A 324 1.43 -16.18 -14.54
N VAL A 325 0.29 -15.47 -14.43
CA VAL A 325 0.16 -14.06 -14.81
C VAL A 325 0.23 -13.18 -13.57
N PRO A 326 1.25 -12.32 -13.42
CA PRO A 326 1.32 -11.42 -12.29
C PRO A 326 0.31 -10.28 -12.44
N GLY A 327 -0.54 -10.07 -11.40
CA GLY A 327 -1.55 -9.00 -11.39
C GLY A 327 -1.04 -7.65 -10.89
N SER A 328 0.17 -7.57 -10.37
CA SER A 328 0.78 -6.35 -9.81
C SER A 328 2.30 -6.43 -9.80
N ALA A 329 2.96 -5.29 -9.53
CA ALA A 329 4.43 -5.23 -9.39
C ALA A 329 4.96 -6.19 -8.31
N VAL A 330 4.26 -6.33 -7.18
CA VAL A 330 4.62 -7.31 -6.14
C VAL A 330 4.52 -8.73 -6.66
N MET A 331 3.45 -9.05 -7.40
CA MET A 331 3.29 -10.38 -7.99
C MET A 331 4.36 -10.66 -9.05
N ALA A 332 4.79 -9.65 -9.80
CA ALA A 332 5.92 -9.80 -10.73
C ALA A 332 7.23 -10.15 -9.99
N LEU A 333 7.49 -9.51 -8.84
CA LEU A 333 8.65 -9.89 -8.00
C LEU A 333 8.49 -11.30 -7.41
N MET A 334 7.26 -11.72 -7.08
CA MET A 334 6.99 -13.10 -6.63
C MET A 334 7.24 -14.13 -7.75
N VAL A 335 6.94 -13.79 -9.02
CA VAL A 335 7.38 -14.58 -10.18
C VAL A 335 8.90 -14.72 -10.17
N GLY A 336 9.63 -13.60 -10.01
CA GLY A 336 11.09 -13.62 -9.90
C GLY A 336 11.59 -14.54 -8.78
N ALA A 337 10.95 -14.48 -7.60
CA ALA A 337 11.29 -15.37 -6.49
C ALA A 337 11.08 -16.85 -6.83
N MET A 338 9.97 -17.17 -7.50
CA MET A 338 9.70 -18.54 -7.96
C MET A 338 10.74 -19.01 -8.99
N MET A 339 11.09 -18.14 -9.95
CA MET A 339 12.08 -18.45 -11.00
C MET A 339 13.48 -18.67 -10.43
N ILE A 340 13.91 -17.89 -9.42
CA ILE A 340 15.17 -18.11 -8.70
C ILE A 340 15.25 -19.55 -8.14
N HIS A 341 14.11 -20.09 -7.72
CA HIS A 341 14.01 -21.45 -7.19
C HIS A 341 13.65 -22.50 -8.24
N ASN A 342 13.77 -22.19 -9.54
CA ASN A 342 13.38 -23.05 -10.67
C ASN A 342 11.93 -23.51 -10.62
N ILE A 343 11.04 -22.73 -10.03
CA ILE A 343 9.60 -22.98 -10.00
C ILE A 343 8.95 -22.10 -11.05
N GLN A 344 8.39 -22.70 -12.09
CA GLN A 344 7.66 -21.99 -13.11
C GLN A 344 6.27 -21.60 -12.59
N PRO A 345 5.92 -20.29 -12.51
CA PRO A 345 4.58 -19.88 -12.09
C PRO A 345 3.52 -20.42 -13.06
N GLY A 346 2.36 -20.77 -12.53
CA GLY A 346 1.25 -21.28 -13.34
C GLY A 346 0.66 -22.59 -12.80
N PRO A 347 -0.18 -23.28 -13.58
CA PRO A 347 -0.97 -24.42 -13.11
C PRO A 347 -0.12 -25.60 -12.64
N GLU A 348 1.09 -25.74 -13.17
CA GLU A 348 2.00 -26.83 -12.78
C GLU A 348 2.51 -26.73 -11.33
N VAL A 349 2.47 -25.54 -10.72
CA VAL A 349 2.92 -25.37 -9.33
C VAL A 349 2.09 -26.22 -8.38
N ALA A 350 0.77 -26.29 -8.61
CA ALA A 350 -0.12 -27.10 -7.77
C ALA A 350 0.18 -28.60 -7.83
N THR A 351 0.69 -29.10 -8.97
CA THR A 351 0.95 -30.53 -9.20
C THR A 351 2.41 -30.93 -8.95
N ARG A 352 3.37 -30.10 -9.37
CA ARG A 352 4.81 -30.41 -9.24
C ARG A 352 5.39 -29.97 -7.88
N HIS A 353 4.83 -28.92 -7.28
CA HIS A 353 5.26 -28.34 -6.01
C HIS A 353 4.07 -28.09 -5.07
N PRO A 354 3.29 -29.12 -4.70
CA PRO A 354 2.08 -28.96 -3.90
C PRO A 354 2.35 -28.43 -2.50
N ASP A 355 3.51 -28.69 -1.95
CA ASP A 355 4.00 -28.14 -0.67
C ASP A 355 4.20 -26.63 -0.76
N VAL A 356 4.76 -26.12 -1.86
CA VAL A 356 4.92 -24.68 -2.11
C VAL A 356 3.57 -24.03 -2.28
N PHE A 357 2.72 -24.58 -3.14
CA PHE A 357 1.42 -24.05 -3.48
C PHE A 357 0.50 -23.95 -2.26
N TRP A 358 0.25 -25.07 -1.60
CA TRP A 358 -0.66 -25.12 -0.45
C TRP A 358 -0.03 -24.56 0.82
N GLY A 359 1.30 -24.70 0.98
CA GLY A 359 2.04 -24.07 2.07
C GLY A 359 1.97 -22.56 2.03
N LEU A 360 2.09 -21.94 0.85
CA LEU A 360 1.90 -20.52 0.66
C LEU A 360 0.47 -20.09 1.01
N ILE A 361 -0.56 -20.77 0.46
CA ILE A 361 -1.97 -20.46 0.76
C ILE A 361 -2.26 -20.57 2.27
N ALA A 362 -1.82 -21.64 2.92
CA ALA A 362 -2.02 -21.80 4.36
C ALA A 362 -1.28 -20.71 5.18
N SER A 363 -0.08 -20.31 4.75
CA SER A 363 0.70 -19.26 5.40
C SER A 363 0.01 -17.89 5.36
N MET A 364 -0.83 -17.64 4.36
CA MET A 364 -1.59 -16.40 4.26
C MET A 364 -2.57 -16.21 5.43
N TRP A 365 -3.25 -17.28 5.89
CA TRP A 365 -4.09 -17.21 7.10
C TRP A 365 -3.26 -16.96 8.35
N ILE A 366 -2.15 -17.69 8.48
CA ILE A 366 -1.23 -17.57 9.63
C ILE A 366 -0.67 -16.14 9.66
N GLY A 367 -0.21 -15.62 8.52
CA GLY A 367 0.28 -14.26 8.38
C GLY A 367 -0.78 -13.21 8.73
N ASN A 368 -2.00 -13.37 8.24
CA ASN A 368 -3.12 -12.48 8.57
C ASN A 368 -3.37 -12.44 10.09
N LEU A 369 -3.35 -13.59 10.76
CA LEU A 369 -3.50 -13.64 12.23
C LEU A 369 -2.33 -12.96 12.94
N MET A 370 -1.09 -13.23 12.50
CA MET A 370 0.10 -12.56 13.04
C MET A 370 0.01 -11.05 12.90
N LEU A 371 -0.51 -10.54 11.77
CA LEU A 371 -0.63 -9.11 11.51
C LEU A 371 -1.66 -8.43 12.40
N VAL A 372 -2.77 -9.10 12.74
CA VAL A 372 -3.71 -8.57 13.76
C VAL A 372 -3.00 -8.40 15.10
N VAL A 373 -2.22 -9.40 15.50
CA VAL A 373 -1.46 -9.36 16.78
C VAL A 373 -0.39 -8.27 16.73
N LEU A 374 0.33 -8.12 15.61
CA LEU A 374 1.36 -7.11 15.45
C LEU A 374 0.79 -5.68 15.41
N ASN A 375 -0.38 -5.47 14.80
CA ASN A 375 -0.91 -4.14 14.54
C ASN A 375 -1.89 -3.62 15.59
N LEU A 376 -2.64 -4.47 16.31
CA LEU A 376 -3.56 -4.01 17.35
C LEU A 376 -2.92 -4.02 18.76
N PRO A 377 -2.49 -5.16 19.33
CA PRO A 377 -1.88 -5.17 20.67
C PRO A 377 -0.57 -4.37 20.74
N LEU A 378 0.24 -4.42 19.69
CA LEU A 378 1.54 -3.77 19.63
C LEU A 378 1.51 -2.34 19.06
N ILE A 379 0.34 -1.77 18.82
CA ILE A 379 0.19 -0.40 18.26
C ILE A 379 0.98 0.64 19.06
N GLY A 380 1.07 0.49 20.37
CA GLY A 380 1.86 1.38 21.23
C GLY A 380 3.35 1.38 20.91
N LEU A 381 3.90 0.27 20.42
CA LEU A 381 5.29 0.17 19.95
C LEU A 381 5.48 0.99 18.68
N TRP A 382 4.57 0.82 17.74
CA TRP A 382 4.59 1.54 16.45
C TRP A 382 4.45 3.06 16.64
N ILE A 383 3.52 3.48 17.50
CA ILE A 383 3.35 4.90 17.86
C ILE A 383 4.62 5.50 18.43
N LYS A 384 5.31 4.79 19.34
CA LYS A 384 6.60 5.23 19.91
C LYS A 384 7.67 5.38 18.82
N LEU A 385 7.73 4.41 17.90
CA LEU A 385 8.71 4.42 16.80
C LEU A 385 8.46 5.61 15.86
N LEU A 386 7.21 5.84 15.48
CA LEU A 386 6.79 6.99 14.67
C LEU A 386 7.09 8.32 15.37
N SER A 387 6.70 8.46 16.63
CA SER A 387 6.94 9.68 17.42
C SER A 387 8.42 10.02 17.53
N ASN A 388 9.27 9.01 17.74
CA ASN A 388 10.72 9.19 17.81
C ASN A 388 11.32 9.59 16.44
N ARG A 389 10.76 9.09 15.32
CA ARG A 389 11.18 9.49 13.98
C ARG A 389 10.78 10.93 13.69
N CYS A 390 9.52 11.29 13.88
CA CYS A 390 9.03 12.66 13.70
C CYS A 390 9.82 13.66 14.55
N ARG A 391 10.15 13.30 15.79
CA ARG A 391 10.99 14.11 16.68
C ARG A 391 12.37 14.34 16.11
N ARG A 392 13.04 13.30 15.57
CA ARG A 392 14.37 13.39 14.94
C ARG A 392 14.36 14.24 13.67
N ILE A 393 13.31 14.12 12.84
CA ILE A 393 13.18 14.92 11.62
C ILE A 393 13.00 16.40 11.98
N ARG A 394 12.11 16.72 12.90
CA ARG A 394 11.94 18.10 13.41
C ARG A 394 13.20 18.68 14.02
N HIS A 395 13.96 17.86 14.75
CA HIS A 395 15.25 18.31 15.33
C HIS A 395 16.24 18.68 14.24
N ARG A 396 16.37 17.85 13.20
CA ARG A 396 17.27 18.12 12.05
C ARG A 396 16.80 19.31 11.23
N ALA A 397 15.50 19.48 11.04
CA ALA A 397 14.94 20.64 10.33
C ALA A 397 15.22 21.94 11.10
N ALA A 398 15.00 21.95 12.41
CA ALA A 398 15.27 23.09 13.27
C ALA A 398 16.78 23.41 13.36
N GLU A 399 17.63 22.39 13.40
CA GLU A 399 19.09 22.55 13.39
C GLU A 399 19.56 23.17 12.06
N LYS A 400 19.01 22.73 10.93
CA LYS A 400 19.27 23.34 9.61
C LYS A 400 18.78 24.78 9.51
N ALA A 401 17.68 25.10 10.19
CA ALA A 401 17.12 26.47 10.27
C ALA A 401 17.83 27.37 11.31
N GLY A 402 18.85 26.89 12.01
CA GLY A 402 19.57 27.64 13.05
C GLY A 402 18.76 27.88 14.33
N MET A 403 17.61 27.20 14.53
CA MET A 403 16.72 27.37 15.67
C MET A 403 17.07 26.41 16.82
N LYS A 404 17.17 26.92 18.05
CA LYS A 404 17.30 26.10 19.26
C LYS A 404 15.91 25.55 19.66
N VAL A 405 15.66 24.26 19.47
CA VAL A 405 14.42 23.60 19.90
C VAL A 405 14.54 23.25 21.38
N ALA A 406 13.69 23.86 22.20
CA ALA A 406 13.55 23.48 23.60
C ALA A 406 12.84 22.11 23.71
N LEU A 407 13.49 21.17 24.37
CA LEU A 407 12.96 19.82 24.63
C LEU A 407 11.95 19.87 25.80
N GLY A 408 10.69 20.20 25.51
CA GLY A 408 9.58 20.02 26.46
C GLY A 408 8.80 18.72 26.18
N PRO A 409 8.18 18.09 27.18
CA PRO A 409 7.28 16.95 26.98
C PRO A 409 6.03 17.39 26.20
N VAL A 410 5.58 16.54 25.27
CA VAL A 410 4.44 16.76 24.35
C VAL A 410 3.07 16.72 25.08
N GLN A 411 2.91 17.45 26.16
CA GLN A 411 1.65 17.52 26.93
C GLN A 411 1.07 18.95 26.95
N GLY A 412 0.96 19.64 25.84
CA GLY A 412 0.46 21.02 25.91
C GLY A 412 -0.02 21.69 24.65
N HIS A 413 -0.39 20.96 23.57
CA HIS A 413 -0.71 21.59 22.30
C HIS A 413 -2.20 21.69 21.91
N LEU A 414 -3.14 21.58 22.85
CA LEU A 414 -4.52 22.04 22.63
C LEU A 414 -4.65 23.57 22.68
N ALA A 415 -3.67 24.26 23.29
CA ALA A 415 -3.73 25.73 23.45
C ALA A 415 -3.24 26.52 22.21
N ALA A 416 -2.51 25.94 21.29
CA ALA A 416 -2.00 26.66 20.10
C ALA A 416 -3.06 26.77 19.00
N GLY A 417 -3.91 25.75 18.82
CA GLY A 417 -5.05 25.78 17.89
C GLY A 417 -6.08 26.83 18.29
N ASP A 418 -6.40 26.92 19.59
CA ASP A 418 -7.34 27.90 20.13
C ASP A 418 -6.78 29.33 20.06
N ALA A 419 -5.47 29.49 20.19
CA ALA A 419 -4.83 30.83 20.05
C ALA A 419 -4.82 31.28 18.57
N ALA A 420 -4.57 30.40 17.61
CA ALA A 420 -4.62 30.73 16.18
C ALA A 420 -6.06 31.07 15.74
N GLN A 421 -7.04 30.31 16.22
CA GLN A 421 -8.46 30.57 15.95
C GLN A 421 -8.95 31.88 16.58
N SER A 422 -8.52 32.18 17.80
CA SER A 422 -8.84 33.45 18.47
C SER A 422 -8.16 34.69 17.85
N VAL A 423 -7.04 34.53 17.16
CA VAL A 423 -6.36 35.61 16.40
C VAL A 423 -7.05 35.80 15.04
N ALA A 424 -7.45 34.71 14.38
CA ALA A 424 -8.24 34.78 13.14
C ALA A 424 -9.60 35.46 13.37
N GLU A 425 -10.31 35.11 14.45
CA GLU A 425 -11.59 35.72 14.80
C GLU A 425 -11.47 37.20 15.17
N ARG A 426 -10.38 37.63 15.81
CA ARG A 426 -10.14 39.06 16.12
C ARG A 426 -9.69 39.87 14.90
N GLY A 427 -9.03 39.25 13.93
CA GLY A 427 -8.66 39.88 12.65
C GLY A 427 -9.86 40.16 11.75
N TYR A 428 -10.90 39.34 11.86
CA TYR A 428 -12.13 39.46 11.06
C TYR A 428 -13.13 40.48 11.54
N ALA A 429 -13.08 40.82 12.83
CA ALA A 429 -14.06 41.76 13.44
C ALA A 429 -13.76 43.27 13.18
N GLY A 430 -12.72 43.61 12.44
CA GLY A 430 -12.23 44.99 12.28
C GLY A 430 -12.26 45.61 10.89
N ARG A 431 -12.79 44.93 9.84
CA ARG A 431 -12.84 45.53 8.48
C ARG A 431 -14.10 45.14 7.71
N ASP A 432 -15.00 46.07 7.63
CA ASP A 432 -16.01 46.18 6.57
C ASP A 432 -15.34 46.59 5.25
N HIS A 433 -15.64 45.84 4.19
CA HIS A 433 -15.52 46.16 2.76
C HIS A 433 -14.21 46.71 2.20
N ALA A 434 -13.33 45.78 1.74
CA ALA A 434 -12.53 46.01 0.52
C ALA A 434 -11.93 44.70 0.03
N GLY A 435 -12.22 44.32 -1.19
CA GLY A 435 -11.53 43.45 -2.15
C GLY A 435 -10.79 42.22 -1.63
N ILE A 436 -11.26 41.04 -2.08
CA ILE A 436 -10.61 39.73 -1.90
C ILE A 436 -9.24 39.78 -2.58
N GLY A 437 -8.17 39.96 -1.81
CA GLY A 437 -6.79 39.74 -2.23
C GLY A 437 -6.42 38.27 -2.10
N ASN A 438 -5.51 37.79 -2.93
CA ASN A 438 -4.99 36.41 -2.95
C ASN A 438 -4.46 35.98 -1.56
N GLY A 439 -4.59 34.69 -1.21
CA GLY A 439 -4.18 34.11 0.07
C GLY A 439 -2.76 34.45 0.52
N ASP A 440 -1.84 34.73 -0.40
CA ASP A 440 -0.47 35.15 -0.12
C ASP A 440 -0.36 36.50 0.63
N ASP A 441 -1.30 37.42 0.39
CA ASP A 441 -1.32 38.74 1.05
C ASP A 441 -1.71 38.65 2.53
N ILE A 442 -2.56 37.68 2.89
CA ILE A 442 -3.01 37.47 4.28
C ILE A 442 -1.89 36.79 5.07
N ALA A 443 -1.16 35.85 4.48
CA ALA A 443 -0.03 35.17 5.10
C ALA A 443 1.10 36.18 5.40
N PHE A 444 1.44 37.04 4.45
CA PHE A 444 2.46 38.08 4.62
C PHE A 444 2.09 39.12 5.72
N GLN A 445 0.84 39.51 5.81
CA GLN A 445 0.37 40.45 6.83
C GLN A 445 0.34 39.82 8.22
N LEU A 446 0.02 38.51 8.34
CA LEU A 446 0.08 37.79 9.61
C LEU A 446 1.53 37.61 10.09
N ILE A 447 2.45 37.28 9.17
CA ILE A 447 3.89 37.19 9.48
C ILE A 447 4.45 38.52 9.95
N ALA A 448 4.15 39.61 9.26
CA ALA A 448 4.58 40.98 9.65
C ALA A 448 4.03 41.41 11.00
N MET A 449 2.80 41.02 11.34
CA MET A 449 2.21 41.30 12.68
C MET A 449 2.87 40.50 13.80
N MET A 450 3.29 39.25 13.53
CA MET A 450 3.94 38.37 14.50
C MET A 450 5.41 38.75 14.74
N GLU A 451 6.11 39.23 13.73
CA GLU A 451 7.47 39.81 13.87
C GLU A 451 7.47 41.06 14.76
N GLN A 452 6.45 41.90 14.66
CA GLN A 452 6.33 43.09 15.52
C GLN A 452 6.08 42.75 17.00
N GLU A 453 5.52 41.57 17.31
CA GLU A 453 5.27 41.13 18.69
C GLU A 453 6.38 40.30 19.33
N GLY A 454 7.50 40.07 18.64
CA GLY A 454 8.68 39.34 19.18
C GLY A 454 8.46 37.86 19.43
N ARG A 455 7.59 37.21 18.64
CA ARG A 455 7.19 35.79 18.80
C ARG A 455 7.68 34.90 17.66
N GLU A 456 8.99 34.91 17.40
CA GLU A 456 9.63 34.16 16.30
C GLU A 456 9.34 32.62 16.25
N ALA A 457 9.11 31.98 17.40
CA ALA A 457 8.88 30.56 17.49
C ALA A 457 7.49 30.10 16.95
N ARG A 458 6.51 31.02 16.84
CA ARG A 458 5.15 30.72 16.36
C ARG A 458 4.97 30.93 14.86
N THR A 459 5.86 31.68 14.23
CA THR A 459 5.83 31.96 12.78
C THR A 459 6.14 30.71 11.96
N ALA A 460 7.05 29.87 12.45
CA ALA A 460 7.41 28.61 11.80
C ALA A 460 6.26 27.59 11.83
N ASP A 461 5.49 27.52 12.92
CA ASP A 461 4.34 26.62 13.04
C ASP A 461 3.16 27.06 12.13
N LEU A 462 3.03 28.36 11.91
CA LEU A 462 1.99 28.93 11.04
C LEU A 462 2.33 28.78 9.56
N LEU A 463 3.61 28.95 9.19
CA LEU A 463 4.10 28.68 7.84
C LEU A 463 3.97 27.21 7.47
N LEU A 464 4.26 26.29 8.38
CA LEU A 464 4.05 24.85 8.21
C LEU A 464 2.58 24.50 8.01
N ALA A 465 1.66 25.16 8.71
CA ALA A 465 0.22 24.92 8.56
C ALA A 465 -0.34 25.45 7.23
N LEU A 466 0.18 26.57 6.74
CA LEU A 466 -0.21 27.15 5.43
C LEU A 466 0.39 26.38 4.24
N GLU A 467 1.61 25.87 4.36
CA GLU A 467 2.20 24.97 3.35
C GLU A 467 1.47 23.62 3.27
N GLU A 468 0.97 23.08 4.38
CA GLU A 468 0.13 21.87 4.38
C GLU A 468 -1.18 22.07 3.58
N GLU A 469 -1.82 23.21 3.67
CA GLU A 469 -3.06 23.52 2.92
C GLU A 469 -2.81 23.64 1.40
N ASP A 470 -1.70 24.26 1.00
CA ASP A 470 -1.32 24.43 -0.41
C ASP A 470 -0.87 23.10 -1.08
N GLN A 471 -0.22 22.21 -0.32
CA GLN A 471 0.12 20.85 -0.81
C GLN A 471 -1.12 19.97 -1.02
N ILE A 472 -2.15 20.09 -0.17
CA ILE A 472 -3.42 19.37 -0.35
C ILE A 472 -4.11 19.85 -1.64
N HIS A 473 -4.08 21.16 -1.89
CA HIS A 473 -4.69 21.71 -3.10
C HIS A 473 -3.95 21.26 -4.37
N ARG A 474 -2.62 21.16 -4.35
CA ARG A 474 -1.82 20.68 -5.49
C ARG A 474 -1.98 19.19 -5.72
N GLN A 475 -2.07 18.37 -4.68
CA GLN A 475 -2.32 16.92 -4.82
C GLN A 475 -3.74 16.61 -5.32
N LEU A 476 -4.73 17.43 -4.97
CA LEU A 476 -6.10 17.31 -5.49
C LEU A 476 -6.24 17.78 -6.95
N THR A 477 -5.36 18.68 -7.42
CA THR A 477 -5.35 19.17 -8.81
C THR A 477 -4.58 18.27 -9.77
N VAL A 478 -3.79 17.32 -9.30
CA VAL A 478 -3.08 16.32 -10.14
C VAL A 478 -4.00 15.18 -10.61
N PHE A 479 -5.19 15.01 -9.99
CA PHE A 479 -6.18 14.09 -10.53
C PHE A 479 -6.95 14.73 -11.69
N PRO A 480 -7.08 14.07 -12.85
CA PRO A 480 -7.83 14.61 -13.99
C PRO A 480 -9.26 14.94 -13.57
N GLN A 481 -9.70 16.16 -13.79
CA GLN A 481 -11.05 16.66 -13.47
C GLN A 481 -12.20 15.87 -14.12
N GLY A 482 -11.92 14.88 -14.97
CA GLY A 482 -12.90 14.01 -15.62
C GLY A 482 -13.49 12.88 -14.76
N PHE A 483 -12.97 12.62 -13.57
CA PHE A 483 -13.45 11.49 -12.74
C PHE A 483 -14.60 11.86 -11.78
N PHE A 484 -14.91 13.14 -11.63
CA PHE A 484 -15.93 13.63 -10.66
C PHE A 484 -17.22 14.17 -11.30
N HIS A 485 -17.33 14.19 -12.64
CA HIS A 485 -18.56 14.62 -13.36
C HIS A 485 -19.12 13.49 -14.23
N THR A 486 -19.77 12.55 -13.61
CA THR A 486 -20.96 11.83 -14.15
C THR A 486 -21.67 11.13 -12.97
#